data_f0f886b3db7cd2874f4e1ae1ddfff390
#
_entry.id   f0f886b3db7cd2874f4e1ae1ddfff390
#
_cell.length_a   1.000
_cell.length_b   1.000
_cell.length_c   1.000
_cell.angle_alpha   90.00
_cell.angle_beta   90.00
_cell.angle_gamma   90.00
#
_symmetry.space_group_name_H-M   'P 1'
#
loop_
_entity.id
_entity.type
_entity.pdbx_description
1 polymer ?
#
loop_
_entity_poly.entity_id
_entity_poly.type
_entity_poly.pdbx_seq_one_letter_code
_entity_poly.pdbx_strand_id
1 'polypeptide(L)'
;FTTPHLIVEEYINGIPLNHYSQLIEAGYDLEDVGKKLMLSFIKQVFKDGYFHGDPHPGNLLVRDGKIYFIDFGIMGELEVGMRASLNDILYSFTAQDVDGMTKAILSVTQFDNGLNRAVLSQDVEQMLGRYSGIDLGSLSITDLLQDLMAIFQKNHLKASSQITILEKASLQIEGIFRELAPNMDLMTLAKDYFLENMGPDM
;
A
#
# COMPACT_ATOMS: atom_id res chain seq x y z
N PHE A 1 3.52 15.46 25.17
CA PHE A 1 4.81 15.44 25.89
C PHE A 1 5.48 14.08 25.70
N THR A 2 6.76 14.08 25.32
CA THR A 2 7.54 12.85 25.16
C THR A 2 8.86 12.99 25.89
N THR A 3 9.26 11.95 26.62
CA THR A 3 10.59 11.80 27.22
C THR A 3 11.18 10.46 26.77
N PRO A 4 12.47 10.16 27.04
CA PRO A 4 13.02 8.82 26.74
C PRO A 4 12.28 7.65 27.40
N HIS A 5 11.46 7.90 28.40
CA HIS A 5 10.77 6.88 29.20
C HIS A 5 9.24 7.03 29.27
N LEU A 6 8.67 8.07 28.64
CA LEU A 6 7.24 8.37 28.72
C LEU A 6 6.76 9.04 27.45
N ILE A 7 5.67 8.54 26.90
CA ILE A 7 4.90 9.15 25.81
C ILE A 7 3.55 9.57 26.39
N VAL A 8 3.12 10.81 26.13
CA VAL A 8 1.78 11.30 26.48
C VAL A 8 1.07 11.65 25.19
N GLU A 9 0.00 10.92 24.92
CA GLU A 9 -0.82 11.06 23.72
C GLU A 9 -2.25 11.45 24.06
N GLU A 10 -3.01 11.97 23.08
CA GLU A 10 -4.43 12.17 23.22
C GLU A 10 -5.13 10.82 23.39
N TYR A 11 -5.98 10.70 24.39
CA TYR A 11 -6.84 9.51 24.52
C TYR A 11 -7.98 9.57 23.50
N ILE A 12 -8.03 8.59 22.62
CA ILE A 12 -9.07 8.47 21.60
C ILE A 12 -10.15 7.49 22.10
N ASN A 13 -11.29 8.03 22.51
CA ASN A 13 -12.47 7.23 22.83
C ASN A 13 -13.21 6.86 21.55
N GLY A 14 -12.68 5.89 20.80
CA GLY A 14 -13.20 5.39 19.53
C GLY A 14 -13.57 3.92 19.58
N ILE A 15 -14.33 3.47 18.59
CA ILE A 15 -14.68 2.05 18.42
C ILE A 15 -13.53 1.40 17.64
N PRO A 16 -12.94 0.28 18.13
CA PRO A 16 -11.95 -0.47 17.37
C PRO A 16 -12.51 -0.92 16.02
N LEU A 17 -11.69 -0.81 14.97
CA LEU A 17 -12.14 -1.00 13.59
C LEU A 17 -12.67 -2.44 13.33
N ASN A 18 -12.19 -3.44 14.05
CA ASN A 18 -12.64 -4.82 13.96
C ASN A 18 -13.93 -5.12 14.76
N HIS A 19 -14.50 -4.13 15.42
CA HIS A 19 -15.79 -4.29 16.14
C HIS A 19 -16.95 -3.89 15.22
N TYR A 20 -17.12 -4.59 14.09
CA TYR A 20 -18.08 -4.24 13.03
C TYR A 20 -19.50 -4.07 13.54
N SER A 21 -19.99 -4.96 14.45
CA SER A 21 -21.32 -4.83 15.04
C SER A 21 -21.50 -3.50 15.79
N GLN A 22 -20.49 -3.08 16.56
CA GLN A 22 -20.55 -1.81 17.29
C GLN A 22 -20.49 -0.60 16.35
N LEU A 23 -19.72 -0.69 15.25
CA LEU A 23 -19.70 0.35 14.23
C LEU A 23 -21.09 0.51 13.58
N ILE A 24 -21.74 -0.59 13.22
CA ILE A 24 -23.09 -0.58 12.64
C ILE A 24 -24.12 -0.04 13.65
N GLU A 25 -24.09 -0.48 14.90
CA GLU A 25 -24.98 0.01 15.97
C GLU A 25 -24.78 1.51 16.23
N ALA A 26 -23.56 2.02 16.08
CA ALA A 26 -23.25 3.44 16.17
C ALA A 26 -23.62 4.24 14.91
N GLY A 27 -24.19 3.59 13.88
CA GLY A 27 -24.66 4.23 12.65
C GLY A 27 -23.59 4.48 11.60
N TYR A 28 -22.42 3.83 11.70
CA TYR A 28 -21.38 3.92 10.66
C TYR A 28 -21.68 2.98 9.49
N ASP A 29 -21.47 3.48 8.28
CA ASP A 29 -21.42 2.68 7.06
C ASP A 29 -20.03 2.06 6.92
N LEU A 30 -19.95 0.74 6.92
CA LEU A 30 -18.69 0.00 6.84
C LEU A 30 -17.95 0.24 5.52
N GLU A 31 -18.69 0.39 4.41
CA GLU A 31 -18.07 0.68 3.11
C GLU A 31 -17.42 2.09 3.11
N ASP A 32 -18.08 3.08 3.70
CA ASP A 32 -17.50 4.44 3.87
C ASP A 32 -16.26 4.41 4.76
N VAL A 33 -16.30 3.63 5.84
CA VAL A 33 -15.12 3.44 6.72
C VAL A 33 -13.97 2.77 5.96
N GLY A 34 -14.26 1.71 5.20
CA GLY A 34 -13.26 1.02 4.38
C GLY A 34 -12.64 1.94 3.33
N LYS A 35 -13.48 2.72 2.63
CA LYS A 35 -13.05 3.72 1.66
C LYS A 35 -12.10 4.74 2.30
N LYS A 36 -12.48 5.32 3.43
CA LYS A 36 -11.65 6.30 4.15
C LYS A 36 -10.32 5.72 4.61
N LEU A 37 -10.31 4.48 5.08
CA LEU A 37 -9.10 3.78 5.47
C LEU A 37 -8.13 3.66 4.29
N MET A 38 -8.61 3.15 3.17
CA MET A 38 -7.79 2.95 1.98
C MET A 38 -7.25 4.25 1.43
N LEU A 39 -8.10 5.29 1.27
CA LEU A 39 -7.68 6.60 0.79
C LEU A 39 -6.65 7.26 1.72
N SER A 40 -6.82 7.08 3.05
CA SER A 40 -5.85 7.57 4.03
C SER A 40 -4.49 6.88 3.85
N PHE A 41 -4.49 5.56 3.65
CA PHE A 41 -3.25 4.82 3.45
C PHE A 41 -2.56 5.18 2.13
N ILE A 42 -3.30 5.26 1.03
CA ILE A 42 -2.76 5.72 -0.27
C ILE A 42 -2.12 7.10 -0.12
N LYS A 43 -2.80 8.03 0.58
CA LYS A 43 -2.25 9.36 0.85
C LYS A 43 -0.95 9.30 1.65
N GLN A 44 -0.90 8.51 2.72
CA GLN A 44 0.29 8.35 3.55
C GLN A 44 1.48 7.85 2.72
N VAL A 45 1.27 6.86 1.85
CA VAL A 45 2.33 6.26 1.02
C VAL A 45 2.77 7.20 -0.10
N PHE A 46 1.85 7.66 -0.93
CA PHE A 46 2.20 8.31 -2.21
C PHE A 46 2.34 9.83 -2.09
N LYS A 47 1.60 10.47 -1.17
CA LYS A 47 1.65 11.93 -0.99
C LYS A 47 2.55 12.34 0.16
N ASP A 48 2.31 11.80 1.34
CA ASP A 48 3.01 12.21 2.55
C ASP A 48 4.41 11.55 2.63
N GLY A 49 4.57 10.33 2.09
CA GLY A 49 5.81 9.55 2.15
C GLY A 49 6.09 9.01 3.55
N TYR A 50 5.12 9.09 4.44
CA TYR A 50 5.21 8.64 5.82
C TYR A 50 3.93 7.88 6.18
N PHE A 51 4.05 6.60 6.48
CA PHE A 51 2.91 5.71 6.63
C PHE A 51 3.01 4.81 7.85
N HIS A 52 1.86 4.39 8.37
CA HIS A 52 1.78 3.44 9.46
C HIS A 52 2.21 2.06 8.98
N GLY A 53 3.25 1.51 9.60
CA GLY A 53 3.88 0.24 9.16
C GLY A 53 3.23 -1.01 9.77
N ASP A 54 2.30 -0.86 10.71
CA ASP A 54 1.58 -1.97 11.34
C ASP A 54 0.10 -1.62 11.58
N PRO A 55 -0.68 -1.33 10.51
CA PRO A 55 -2.05 -0.86 10.61
C PRO A 55 -3.03 -2.03 10.86
N HIS A 56 -2.71 -2.90 11.83
CA HIS A 56 -3.66 -3.95 12.20
C HIS A 56 -4.91 -3.36 12.87
N PRO A 57 -6.06 -4.05 12.87
CA PRO A 57 -7.34 -3.48 13.32
C PRO A 57 -7.34 -2.97 14.77
N GLY A 58 -6.46 -3.50 15.63
CA GLY A 58 -6.30 -3.03 17.01
C GLY A 58 -5.65 -1.65 17.13
N ASN A 59 -4.94 -1.19 16.08
CA ASN A 59 -4.31 0.12 16.02
C ASN A 59 -5.17 1.15 15.26
N LEU A 60 -6.42 0.81 14.95
CA LEU A 60 -7.34 1.63 14.19
C LEU A 60 -8.64 1.83 14.98
N LEU A 61 -8.97 3.08 15.27
CA LEU A 61 -10.20 3.46 15.96
C LEU A 61 -11.06 4.33 15.06
N VAL A 62 -12.39 4.19 15.18
CA VAL A 62 -13.37 5.04 14.48
C VAL A 62 -14.08 5.93 15.50
N ARG A 63 -14.09 7.26 15.28
CA ARG A 63 -14.82 8.24 16.07
C ARG A 63 -15.22 9.42 15.19
N ASP A 64 -16.45 9.87 15.30
CA ASP A 64 -17.00 11.02 14.57
C ASP A 64 -16.78 10.95 13.06
N GLY A 65 -16.90 9.74 12.48
CA GLY A 65 -16.71 9.47 11.05
C GLY A 65 -15.26 9.58 10.57
N LYS A 66 -14.29 9.65 11.48
CA LYS A 66 -12.86 9.69 11.21
C LYS A 66 -12.17 8.41 11.69
N ILE A 67 -11.08 8.05 11.01
CA ILE A 67 -10.20 6.96 11.43
C ILE A 67 -8.99 7.55 12.15
N TYR A 68 -8.71 6.99 13.31
CA TYR A 68 -7.56 7.33 14.14
C TYR A 68 -6.59 6.16 14.12
N PHE A 69 -5.36 6.45 13.70
CA PHE A 69 -4.25 5.53 13.81
C PHE A 69 -3.60 5.73 15.18
N ILE A 70 -3.34 4.65 15.87
CA ILE A 70 -2.67 4.64 17.17
C ILE A 70 -1.50 3.65 17.13
N ASP A 71 -0.61 3.71 18.12
CA ASP A 71 0.60 2.87 18.21
C ASP A 71 1.56 3.07 17.02
N PHE A 72 2.28 4.18 17.04
CA PHE A 72 3.27 4.55 16.01
C PHE A 72 4.64 3.87 16.23
N GLY A 73 4.68 2.68 16.84
CA GLY A 73 5.92 1.92 17.11
C GLY A 73 6.63 1.47 15.83
N ILE A 74 5.89 1.24 14.75
CA ILE A 74 6.42 0.90 13.42
C ILE A 74 5.87 1.89 12.42
N MET A 75 6.74 2.75 11.90
CA MET A 75 6.42 3.71 10.85
C MET A 75 7.32 3.46 9.64
N GLY A 76 6.76 3.59 8.45
CA GLY A 76 7.52 3.59 7.20
C GLY A 76 7.77 5.02 6.72
N GLU A 77 8.96 5.27 6.19
CA GLU A 77 9.33 6.54 5.57
C GLU A 77 9.87 6.27 4.17
N LEU A 78 9.26 6.91 3.18
CA LEU A 78 9.64 6.81 1.78
C LEU A 78 10.26 8.13 1.34
N GLU A 79 11.55 8.11 1.10
CA GLU A 79 12.24 9.26 0.50
C GLU A 79 11.63 9.60 -0.88
N VAL A 80 11.81 10.85 -1.31
CA VAL A 80 11.26 11.36 -2.58
C VAL A 80 11.62 10.45 -3.77
N GLY A 81 12.87 9.99 -3.85
CA GLY A 81 13.31 9.08 -4.92
C GLY A 81 12.61 7.72 -4.89
N MET A 82 12.36 7.17 -3.71
CA MET A 82 11.64 5.89 -3.58
C MET A 82 10.16 6.04 -3.94
N ARG A 83 9.52 7.15 -3.56
CA ARG A 83 8.13 7.45 -3.99
C ARG A 83 8.03 7.57 -5.50
N ALA A 84 8.97 8.26 -6.14
CA ALA A 84 9.02 8.34 -7.60
C ALA A 84 9.14 6.95 -8.23
N SER A 85 10.01 6.09 -7.71
CA SER A 85 10.16 4.71 -8.19
C SER A 85 8.90 3.86 -7.99
N LEU A 86 8.15 4.05 -6.90
CA LEU A 86 6.86 3.38 -6.71
C LEU A 86 5.80 3.86 -7.71
N ASN A 87 5.80 5.15 -8.03
CA ASN A 87 4.95 5.70 -9.08
C ASN A 87 5.33 5.13 -10.46
N ASP A 88 6.64 5.02 -10.74
CA ASP A 88 7.13 4.39 -11.98
C ASP A 88 6.70 2.92 -12.08
N ILE A 89 6.71 2.16 -10.98
CA ILE A 89 6.19 0.80 -10.92
C ILE A 89 4.71 0.77 -11.31
N LEU A 90 3.89 1.62 -10.69
CA LEU A 90 2.46 1.68 -10.99
C LEU A 90 2.18 2.10 -12.43
N TYR A 91 2.89 3.12 -12.92
CA TYR A 91 2.75 3.58 -14.30
C TYR A 91 3.15 2.49 -15.29
N SER A 92 4.31 1.87 -15.09
CA SER A 92 4.80 0.80 -15.97
C SER A 92 3.88 -0.42 -15.96
N PHE A 93 3.30 -0.75 -14.80
CA PHE A 93 2.30 -1.81 -14.69
C PHE A 93 1.07 -1.51 -15.54
N THR A 94 0.50 -0.32 -15.41
CA THR A 94 -0.70 0.07 -16.18
C THR A 94 -0.42 0.23 -17.68
N ALA A 95 0.78 0.69 -18.03
CA ALA A 95 1.23 0.84 -19.42
C ALA A 95 1.72 -0.48 -20.04
N GLN A 96 1.82 -1.58 -19.26
CA GLN A 96 2.44 -2.84 -19.70
C GLN A 96 3.88 -2.66 -20.21
N ASP A 97 4.60 -1.69 -19.62
CA ASP A 97 5.97 -1.33 -19.97
C ASP A 97 6.99 -2.19 -19.21
N VAL A 98 7.48 -3.23 -19.87
CA VAL A 98 8.46 -4.17 -19.30
C VAL A 98 9.78 -3.48 -18.94
N ASP A 99 10.26 -2.58 -19.79
CA ASP A 99 11.53 -1.88 -19.57
C ASP A 99 11.44 -0.88 -18.42
N GLY A 100 10.37 -0.09 -18.39
CA GLY A 100 10.07 0.83 -17.30
C GLY A 100 9.94 0.10 -15.96
N MET A 101 9.15 -0.97 -15.93
CA MET A 101 8.94 -1.80 -14.75
C MET A 101 10.26 -2.42 -14.24
N THR A 102 11.08 -2.96 -15.14
CA THR A 102 12.39 -3.53 -14.81
C THR A 102 13.31 -2.49 -14.17
N LYS A 103 13.37 -1.28 -14.74
CA LYS A 103 14.16 -0.16 -14.19
C LYS A 103 13.64 0.27 -12.82
N ALA A 104 12.34 0.42 -12.67
CA ALA A 104 11.71 0.83 -11.42
C ALA A 104 11.94 -0.21 -10.30
N ILE A 105 11.84 -1.51 -10.59
CA ILE A 105 12.19 -2.58 -9.66
C ILE A 105 13.64 -2.46 -9.19
N LEU A 106 14.58 -2.24 -10.11
CA LEU A 106 16.00 -2.10 -9.76
C LEU A 106 16.29 -0.85 -8.92
N SER A 107 15.48 0.18 -9.03
CA SER A 107 15.66 1.41 -8.23
C SER A 107 15.22 1.26 -6.76
N VAL A 108 14.31 0.31 -6.45
CA VAL A 108 13.83 0.05 -5.09
C VAL A 108 14.49 -1.17 -4.44
N THR A 109 15.41 -1.84 -5.13
CA THR A 109 16.07 -3.05 -4.65
C THR A 109 17.59 -2.91 -4.68
N GLN A 110 18.26 -3.74 -3.86
CA GLN A 110 19.71 -3.93 -3.91
C GLN A 110 20.01 -5.26 -4.59
N PHE A 111 21.06 -5.30 -5.40
CA PHE A 111 21.49 -6.50 -6.12
C PHE A 111 23.01 -6.56 -6.28
N ASP A 112 23.51 -7.77 -6.42
CA ASP A 112 24.93 -8.04 -6.60
C ASP A 112 25.33 -8.01 -8.10
N ASN A 113 26.62 -8.00 -8.39
CA ASN A 113 27.18 -7.98 -9.75
C ASN A 113 26.78 -9.20 -10.62
N GLY A 114 26.14 -10.22 -10.05
CA GLY A 114 25.65 -11.40 -10.74
C GLY A 114 24.25 -11.29 -11.32
N LEU A 115 23.59 -10.14 -11.22
CA LEU A 115 22.25 -9.94 -11.73
C LEU A 115 22.20 -10.13 -13.26
N ASN A 116 21.36 -11.08 -13.70
CA ASN A 116 21.04 -11.25 -15.11
C ASN A 116 19.81 -10.43 -15.49
N ARG A 117 20.04 -9.21 -16.04
CA ARG A 117 18.96 -8.29 -16.41
C ARG A 117 18.00 -8.87 -17.46
N ALA A 118 18.47 -9.74 -18.37
CA ALA A 118 17.61 -10.35 -19.36
C ALA A 118 16.62 -11.33 -18.73
N VAL A 119 17.07 -12.11 -17.74
CA VAL A 119 16.18 -13.00 -16.97
C VAL A 119 15.18 -12.20 -16.16
N LEU A 120 15.62 -11.14 -15.49
CA LEU A 120 14.71 -10.26 -14.75
C LEU A 120 13.64 -9.64 -15.66
N SER A 121 14.04 -9.11 -16.82
CA SER A 121 13.10 -8.53 -17.80
C SER A 121 12.09 -9.57 -18.31
N GLN A 122 12.52 -10.81 -18.54
CA GLN A 122 11.63 -11.91 -18.93
C GLN A 122 10.62 -12.26 -17.82
N ASP A 123 11.06 -12.26 -16.55
CA ASP A 123 10.17 -12.52 -15.42
C ASP A 123 9.13 -11.41 -15.25
N VAL A 124 9.55 -10.15 -15.44
CA VAL A 124 8.65 -8.99 -15.44
C VAL A 124 7.64 -9.07 -16.58
N GLU A 125 8.08 -9.41 -17.80
CA GLU A 125 7.21 -9.62 -18.96
C GLU A 125 6.15 -10.71 -18.69
N GLN A 126 6.56 -11.83 -18.10
CA GLN A 126 5.64 -12.90 -17.73
C GLN A 126 4.63 -12.45 -16.66
N MET A 127 5.08 -11.70 -15.68
CA MET A 127 4.19 -11.13 -14.66
C MET A 127 3.18 -10.18 -15.30
N LEU A 128 3.62 -9.18 -16.05
CA LEU A 128 2.73 -8.22 -16.73
C LEU A 128 1.74 -8.95 -17.67
N GLY A 129 2.20 -9.97 -18.39
CA GLY A 129 1.36 -10.78 -19.27
C GLY A 129 0.20 -11.48 -18.54
N ARG A 130 0.40 -11.90 -17.27
CA ARG A 130 -0.70 -12.48 -16.46
C ARG A 130 -1.81 -11.48 -16.15
N TYR A 131 -1.46 -10.22 -16.03
CA TYR A 131 -2.40 -9.13 -15.72
C TYR A 131 -2.92 -8.41 -16.97
N SER A 132 -2.45 -8.79 -18.15
CA SER A 132 -2.89 -8.18 -19.41
C SER A 132 -4.34 -8.55 -19.71
N GLY A 133 -5.18 -7.52 -19.92
CA GLY A 133 -6.61 -7.71 -20.22
C GLY A 133 -7.49 -8.05 -19.01
N ILE A 134 -6.92 -8.12 -17.81
CA ILE A 134 -7.72 -8.23 -16.57
C ILE A 134 -8.33 -6.85 -16.26
N ASP A 135 -9.59 -6.83 -15.88
CA ASP A 135 -10.22 -5.62 -15.36
C ASP A 135 -9.48 -5.18 -14.09
N LEU A 136 -9.02 -3.93 -14.10
CA LEU A 136 -8.30 -3.35 -12.95
C LEU A 136 -9.08 -3.51 -11.63
N GLY A 137 -10.41 -3.47 -11.70
CA GLY A 137 -11.28 -3.65 -10.53
C GLY A 137 -11.21 -5.02 -9.88
N SER A 138 -10.81 -6.05 -10.63
CA SER A 138 -10.66 -7.40 -10.11
C SER A 138 -9.24 -7.71 -9.59
N LEU A 139 -8.31 -6.74 -9.68
CA LEU A 139 -6.93 -6.94 -9.25
C LEU A 139 -6.82 -6.92 -7.71
N SER A 140 -6.03 -7.84 -7.20
CA SER A 140 -5.59 -7.88 -5.80
C SER A 140 -4.21 -7.24 -5.69
N ILE A 141 -4.08 -6.23 -4.82
CA ILE A 141 -2.77 -5.67 -4.47
C ILE A 141 -1.91 -6.75 -3.82
N THR A 142 -2.52 -7.63 -3.02
CA THR A 142 -1.85 -8.77 -2.39
C THR A 142 -1.18 -9.66 -3.44
N ASP A 143 -1.92 -10.06 -4.47
CA ASP A 143 -1.38 -10.94 -5.52
C ASP A 143 -0.26 -10.26 -6.31
N LEU A 144 -0.44 -8.98 -6.63
CA LEU A 144 0.60 -8.20 -7.32
C LEU A 144 1.88 -8.06 -6.48
N LEU A 145 1.76 -7.78 -5.19
CA LEU A 145 2.91 -7.69 -4.28
C LEU A 145 3.59 -9.05 -4.12
N GLN A 146 2.84 -10.14 -4.00
CA GLN A 146 3.39 -11.49 -3.93
C GLN A 146 4.16 -11.86 -5.20
N ASP A 147 3.64 -11.53 -6.37
CA ASP A 147 4.33 -11.73 -7.65
C ASP A 147 5.62 -10.92 -7.74
N LEU A 148 5.61 -9.66 -7.30
CA LEU A 148 6.81 -8.82 -7.23
C LEU A 148 7.85 -9.41 -6.26
N MET A 149 7.43 -9.86 -5.08
CA MET A 149 8.34 -10.48 -4.11
C MET A 149 8.91 -11.81 -4.64
N ALA A 150 8.12 -12.59 -5.37
CA ALA A 150 8.60 -13.79 -6.04
C ALA A 150 9.69 -13.49 -7.11
N ILE A 151 9.50 -12.41 -7.89
CA ILE A 151 10.53 -11.92 -8.83
C ILE A 151 11.79 -11.48 -8.09
N PHE A 152 11.65 -10.75 -6.98
CA PHE A 152 12.80 -10.33 -6.16
C PHE A 152 13.58 -11.55 -5.66
N GLN A 153 12.89 -12.52 -5.09
CA GLN A 153 13.51 -13.73 -4.56
C GLN A 153 14.22 -14.54 -5.65
N LYS A 154 13.55 -14.76 -6.79
CA LYS A 154 14.08 -15.53 -7.93
C LYS A 154 15.34 -14.89 -8.52
N ASN A 155 15.39 -13.57 -8.58
CA ASN A 155 16.50 -12.81 -9.16
C ASN A 155 17.52 -12.33 -8.12
N HIS A 156 17.45 -12.83 -6.88
CA HIS A 156 18.33 -12.47 -5.76
C HIS A 156 18.37 -10.95 -5.49
N LEU A 157 17.23 -10.27 -5.73
CA LEU A 157 17.06 -8.86 -5.39
C LEU A 157 16.69 -8.74 -3.91
N LYS A 158 17.29 -7.79 -3.22
CA LYS A 158 16.98 -7.50 -1.82
C LYS A 158 16.14 -6.24 -1.74
N ALA A 159 14.89 -6.38 -1.31
CA ALA A 159 14.05 -5.23 -1.00
C ALA A 159 14.66 -4.41 0.14
N SER A 160 14.52 -3.09 0.10
CA SER A 160 14.85 -2.25 1.25
C SER A 160 13.89 -2.55 2.41
N SER A 161 14.30 -2.22 3.64
CA SER A 161 13.44 -2.37 4.81
C SER A 161 12.12 -1.61 4.68
N GLN A 162 12.14 -0.46 4.02
CA GLN A 162 10.95 0.37 3.78
C GLN A 162 9.94 -0.33 2.85
N ILE A 163 10.43 -1.01 1.80
CA ILE A 163 9.58 -1.80 0.90
C ILE A 163 8.97 -2.99 1.64
N THR A 164 9.72 -3.66 2.51
CA THR A 164 9.19 -4.77 3.31
C THR A 164 8.11 -4.30 4.31
N ILE A 165 8.32 -3.14 4.95
CA ILE A 165 7.30 -2.55 5.83
C ILE A 165 6.05 -2.16 5.02
N LEU A 166 6.24 -1.57 3.83
CA LEU A 166 5.13 -1.18 2.94
C LEU A 166 4.32 -2.41 2.49
N GLU A 167 4.99 -3.49 2.08
CA GLU A 167 4.35 -4.75 1.73
C GLU A 167 3.46 -5.24 2.88
N LYS A 168 4.03 -5.40 4.09
CA LYS A 168 3.27 -5.85 5.26
C LYS A 168 2.06 -4.95 5.53
N ALA A 169 2.25 -3.63 5.54
CA ALA A 169 1.17 -2.68 5.80
C ALA A 169 0.08 -2.73 4.72
N SER A 170 0.46 -2.85 3.44
CA SER A 170 -0.48 -2.96 2.32
C SER A 170 -1.35 -4.22 2.43
N LEU A 171 -0.76 -5.38 2.77
CA LEU A 171 -1.50 -6.63 2.97
C LEU A 171 -2.52 -6.52 4.10
N GLN A 172 -2.14 -5.88 5.22
CA GLN A 172 -3.05 -5.67 6.34
C GLN A 172 -4.21 -4.74 5.97
N ILE A 173 -3.93 -3.61 5.33
CA ILE A 173 -4.95 -2.64 4.89
C ILE A 173 -5.90 -3.27 3.87
N GLU A 174 -5.38 -4.00 2.88
CA GLU A 174 -6.25 -4.68 1.90
C GLU A 174 -7.14 -5.72 2.57
N GLY A 175 -6.61 -6.51 3.51
CA GLY A 175 -7.40 -7.47 4.26
C GLY A 175 -8.58 -6.82 5.00
N ILE A 176 -8.31 -5.73 5.73
CA ILE A 176 -9.35 -4.96 6.43
C ILE A 176 -10.35 -4.33 5.44
N PHE A 177 -9.85 -3.76 4.35
CA PHE A 177 -10.70 -3.14 3.33
C PHE A 177 -11.69 -4.14 2.72
N ARG A 178 -11.24 -5.36 2.41
CA ARG A 178 -12.10 -6.42 1.87
C ARG A 178 -13.18 -6.89 2.85
N GLU A 179 -12.91 -6.83 4.15
CA GLU A 179 -13.90 -7.14 5.18
C GLU A 179 -14.94 -6.02 5.34
N LEU A 180 -14.52 -4.75 5.23
CA LEU A 180 -15.40 -3.58 5.37
C LEU A 180 -16.19 -3.27 4.10
N ALA A 181 -15.57 -3.43 2.94
CA ALA A 181 -16.12 -3.02 1.65
C ALA A 181 -15.93 -4.14 0.58
N PRO A 182 -16.52 -5.33 0.77
CA PRO A 182 -16.27 -6.50 -0.09
C PRO A 182 -16.68 -6.31 -1.55
N ASN A 183 -17.61 -5.38 -1.82
CA ASN A 183 -18.12 -5.10 -3.15
C ASN A 183 -17.45 -3.89 -3.81
N MET A 184 -16.56 -3.20 -3.10
CA MET A 184 -15.90 -2.00 -3.63
C MET A 184 -14.63 -2.38 -4.39
N ASP A 185 -14.48 -1.80 -5.56
CA ASP A 185 -13.30 -1.95 -6.40
C ASP A 185 -12.17 -1.07 -5.89
N LEU A 186 -11.13 -1.73 -5.36
CA LEU A 186 -9.97 -1.07 -4.79
C LEU A 186 -9.15 -0.30 -5.84
N MET A 187 -8.99 -0.85 -7.04
CA MET A 187 -8.16 -0.23 -8.08
C MET A 187 -8.85 0.97 -8.69
N THR A 188 -10.18 0.90 -8.85
CA THR A 188 -10.97 2.09 -9.25
C THR A 188 -10.86 3.18 -8.19
N LEU A 189 -10.97 2.83 -6.90
CA LEU A 189 -10.79 3.79 -5.81
C LEU A 189 -9.41 4.44 -5.82
N ALA A 190 -8.35 3.66 -6.03
CA ALA A 190 -6.99 4.17 -6.13
C ALA A 190 -6.82 5.07 -7.36
N LYS A 191 -7.30 4.64 -8.52
CA LYS A 191 -7.25 5.42 -9.75
C LYS A 191 -7.94 6.78 -9.61
N ASP A 192 -9.15 6.80 -9.04
CA ASP A 192 -9.89 8.04 -8.83
C ASP A 192 -9.09 8.98 -7.90
N TYR A 193 -8.52 8.44 -6.83
CA TYR A 193 -7.66 9.22 -5.94
C TYR A 193 -6.46 9.84 -6.68
N PHE A 194 -5.77 9.06 -7.53
CA PHE A 194 -4.62 9.56 -8.29
C PHE A 194 -5.04 10.63 -9.29
N LEU A 195 -6.15 10.45 -10.00
CA LEU A 195 -6.67 11.46 -10.94
C LEU A 195 -7.06 12.77 -10.26
N GLU A 196 -7.59 12.71 -9.04
CA GLU A 196 -8.03 13.90 -8.30
C GLU A 196 -6.90 14.63 -7.57
N ASN A 197 -5.87 13.88 -7.10
CA ASN A 197 -4.87 14.42 -6.17
C ASN A 197 -3.46 14.50 -6.72
N MET A 198 -3.19 13.83 -7.83
CA MET A 198 -1.89 13.80 -8.49
C MET A 198 -2.09 14.34 -9.91
N GLY A 199 -2.15 15.67 -10.04
CA GLY A 199 -2.32 16.35 -11.33
C GLY A 199 -1.13 16.13 -12.29
N PRO A 200 -1.19 16.65 -13.54
CA PRO A 200 -0.23 16.36 -14.61
C PRO A 200 1.21 16.84 -14.38
N ASP A 201 1.55 17.29 -13.20
CA ASP A 201 2.87 17.86 -12.87
C ASP A 201 3.78 16.91 -12.05
N MET A 202 3.64 15.59 -12.23
CA MET A 202 4.64 14.62 -11.74
C MET A 202 5.21 13.78 -12.84
#